data_f0717b845f2154e4c9fb852779a5ac2c
#
_entry.id   f0717b845f2154e4c9fb852779a5ac2c
#
_cell.length_a   1.000
_cell.length_b   1.000
_cell.length_c   1.000
_cell.angle_alpha   90.00
_cell.angle_beta   90.00
_cell.angle_gamma   90.00
#
_symmetry.space_group_name_H-M   'P 1'
#
loop_
_entity.id
_entity.type
_entity.pdbx_description
1 polymer ?
#
loop_
_entity_poly.entity_id
_entity_poly.type
_entity_poly.pdbx_seq_one_letter_code
_entity_poly.pdbx_strand_id
1 'polypeptide(L)'
;KSGLLHHFANREQLIVALLEDVVTALRQAVMQQVDASDERPGRLMRAYIRALCTGSQDVLRYFSPTPVWAGVLDFPEAIEVVERDSAWWAENLAADGLSPQRVLVVRRAAEGLAMAACFGEETQASLAEGRQLLLSLTEGGELPG
;
A
#
# COMPACT_ATOMS: atom_id res chain seq x y z
N LYS A 1 25.89 12.18 -14.81
CA LYS A 1 24.67 11.40 -15.07
C LYS A 1 24.93 9.91 -15.39
N SER A 2 26.17 9.40 -15.34
CA SER A 2 26.54 8.03 -15.71
C SER A 2 26.74 7.06 -14.54
N GLY A 3 26.65 7.50 -13.29
CA GLY A 3 27.05 6.69 -12.12
C GLY A 3 26.08 5.57 -11.71
N LEU A 4 24.79 5.74 -11.96
CA LEU A 4 23.75 4.77 -11.54
C LEU A 4 23.72 3.51 -12.43
N LEU A 5 24.02 3.63 -13.72
CA LEU A 5 23.97 2.52 -14.67
C LEU A 5 25.13 1.51 -14.51
N HIS A 6 26.19 1.85 -13.80
CA HIS A 6 27.34 0.95 -13.55
C HIS A 6 27.09 -0.05 -12.40
N HIS A 7 26.04 0.12 -11.60
CA HIS A 7 25.73 -0.77 -10.48
C HIS A 7 24.76 -1.92 -10.84
N PHE A 8 24.07 -1.82 -11.97
CA PHE A 8 23.13 -2.85 -12.42
C PHE A 8 23.61 -3.44 -13.73
N ALA A 9 23.67 -4.77 -13.79
CA ALA A 9 24.20 -5.49 -14.94
C ALA A 9 23.28 -5.35 -16.19
N ASN A 10 21.98 -5.08 -15.98
CA ASN A 10 21.01 -4.89 -17.05
C ASN A 10 19.77 -4.10 -16.56
N ARG A 11 18.86 -3.78 -17.50
CA ARG A 11 17.62 -3.04 -17.25
C ARG A 11 16.69 -3.78 -16.30
N GLU A 12 16.61 -5.09 -16.39
CA GLU A 12 15.76 -5.94 -15.56
C GLU A 12 16.15 -5.82 -14.07
N GLN A 13 17.42 -5.99 -13.76
CA GLN A 13 17.93 -5.84 -12.39
C GLN A 13 17.66 -4.46 -11.82
N LEU A 14 17.74 -3.40 -12.62
CA LEU A 14 17.38 -2.06 -12.20
C LEU A 14 15.89 -1.96 -11.85
N ILE A 15 15.01 -2.52 -12.69
CA ILE A 15 13.56 -2.50 -12.45
C ILE A 15 13.22 -3.31 -11.18
N VAL A 16 13.77 -4.49 -11.02
CA VAL A 16 13.60 -5.33 -9.82
C VAL A 16 14.02 -4.57 -8.55
N ALA A 17 15.22 -3.98 -8.56
CA ALA A 17 15.70 -3.20 -7.40
C ALA A 17 14.81 -1.98 -7.09
N LEU A 18 14.31 -1.28 -8.10
CA LEU A 18 13.39 -0.14 -7.91
C LEU A 18 12.04 -0.60 -7.36
N LEU A 19 11.53 -1.76 -7.80
CA LEU A 19 10.29 -2.33 -7.26
C LEU A 19 10.48 -2.75 -5.81
N GLU A 20 11.57 -3.44 -5.48
CA GLU A 20 11.88 -3.84 -4.10
C GLU A 20 11.99 -2.63 -3.17
N ASP A 21 12.58 -1.52 -3.64
CA ASP A 21 12.63 -0.26 -2.90
C ASP A 21 11.22 0.30 -2.66
N VAL A 22 10.39 0.35 -3.71
CA VAL A 22 9.02 0.89 -3.62
C VAL A 22 8.12 0.07 -2.69
N VAL A 23 8.12 -1.26 -2.81
CA VAL A 23 7.29 -2.12 -1.95
C VAL A 23 7.78 -2.10 -0.49
N THR A 24 9.09 -2.01 -0.28
CA THR A 24 9.69 -1.90 1.05
C THR A 24 9.35 -0.56 1.70
N ALA A 25 9.43 0.54 0.96
CA ALA A 25 9.09 1.88 1.45
C ALA A 25 7.62 1.97 1.88
N LEU A 26 6.67 1.44 1.10
CA LEU A 26 5.27 1.38 1.50
C LEU A 26 5.09 0.57 2.78
N ARG A 27 5.72 -0.62 2.86
CA ARG A 27 5.61 -1.48 4.04
C ARG A 27 6.14 -0.77 5.29
N GLN A 28 7.28 -0.10 5.19
CA GLN A 28 7.85 0.69 6.27
C GLN A 28 6.92 1.85 6.68
N ALA A 29 6.36 2.58 5.71
CA ALA A 29 5.42 3.67 5.98
C ALA A 29 4.18 3.16 6.75
N VAL A 30 3.65 1.99 6.41
CA VAL A 30 2.54 1.37 7.15
C VAL A 30 2.98 0.93 8.55
N MET A 31 4.12 0.25 8.68
CA MET A 31 4.60 -0.23 9.98
C MET A 31 4.89 0.90 10.97
N GLN A 32 5.30 2.08 10.49
CA GLN A 32 5.46 3.28 11.33
C GLN A 32 4.12 3.81 11.89
N GLN A 33 2.98 3.45 11.26
CA GLN A 33 1.65 3.84 11.73
C GLN A 33 1.02 2.81 12.69
N VAL A 34 1.69 1.70 12.95
CA VAL A 34 1.21 0.68 13.88
C VAL A 34 1.29 1.22 15.31
N ASP A 35 0.14 1.29 15.97
CA ASP A 35 0.06 1.60 17.39
C ASP A 35 0.29 0.33 18.21
N ALA A 36 1.42 0.25 18.89
CA ALA A 36 1.79 -0.91 19.69
C ALA A 36 0.83 -1.15 20.87
N SER A 37 0.12 -0.11 21.32
CA SER A 37 -0.86 -0.20 22.43
C SER A 37 -2.25 -0.65 21.97
N ASP A 38 -2.51 -0.68 20.66
CA ASP A 38 -3.79 -1.11 20.11
C ASP A 38 -3.85 -2.64 20.00
N GLU A 39 -4.53 -3.27 20.93
CA GLU A 39 -4.71 -4.74 20.98
C GLU A 39 -5.98 -5.22 20.25
N ARG A 40 -6.79 -4.30 19.70
CA ARG A 40 -8.05 -4.65 19.01
C ARG A 40 -7.79 -5.30 17.65
N PRO A 41 -8.69 -6.20 17.20
CA PRO A 41 -8.68 -6.70 15.84
C PRO A 41 -8.60 -5.56 14.81
N GLY A 42 -7.83 -5.71 13.75
CA GLY A 42 -7.66 -4.70 12.71
C GLY A 42 -6.57 -3.65 12.98
N ARG A 43 -5.65 -3.92 13.91
CA ARG A 43 -4.53 -3.01 14.19
C ARG A 43 -3.69 -2.70 12.96
N LEU A 44 -3.32 -3.71 12.19
CA LEU A 44 -2.54 -3.53 10.96
C LEU A 44 -3.37 -2.82 9.89
N MET A 45 -4.66 -3.15 9.76
CA MET A 45 -5.57 -2.45 8.83
C MET A 45 -5.69 -0.97 9.17
N ARG A 46 -5.79 -0.60 10.44
CA ARG A 46 -5.81 0.82 10.85
C ARG A 46 -4.50 1.53 10.51
N ALA A 47 -3.37 0.88 10.69
CA ALA A 47 -2.08 1.41 10.27
C ALA A 47 -2.02 1.60 8.74
N TYR A 48 -2.51 0.62 7.99
CA TYR A 48 -2.61 0.67 6.53
C TYR A 48 -3.44 1.86 6.06
N ILE A 49 -4.65 2.05 6.61
CA ILE A 49 -5.51 3.20 6.31
C ILE A 49 -4.79 4.53 6.61
N ARG A 50 -4.17 4.64 7.80
CA ARG A 50 -3.45 5.87 8.18
C ARG A 50 -2.35 6.19 7.20
N ALA A 51 -1.54 5.22 6.83
CA ALA A 51 -0.45 5.40 5.88
C ALA A 51 -0.97 5.83 4.49
N LEU A 52 -1.93 5.09 3.92
CA LEU A 52 -2.41 5.32 2.56
C LEU A 52 -3.13 6.67 2.40
N CYS A 53 -3.81 7.13 3.44
CA CYS A 53 -4.52 8.41 3.40
C CYS A 53 -3.65 9.62 3.84
N THR A 54 -2.32 9.50 3.84
CA THR A 54 -1.42 10.63 4.11
C THR A 54 -1.09 11.45 2.87
N GLY A 55 -1.15 10.83 1.69
CA GLY A 55 -0.59 11.40 0.48
C GLY A 55 0.95 11.54 0.51
N SER A 56 1.62 10.73 1.33
CA SER A 56 3.09 10.73 1.41
C SER A 56 3.74 10.29 0.10
N GLN A 57 4.98 10.71 -0.14
CA GLN A 57 5.71 10.37 -1.37
C GLN A 57 5.90 8.85 -1.54
N ASP A 58 6.09 8.11 -0.47
CA ASP A 58 6.26 6.65 -0.52
C ASP A 58 4.97 5.96 -0.96
N VAL A 59 3.81 6.42 -0.47
CA VAL A 59 2.50 5.94 -0.91
C VAL A 59 2.25 6.31 -2.37
N LEU A 60 2.49 7.57 -2.73
CA LEU A 60 2.30 8.03 -4.11
C LEU A 60 3.19 7.27 -5.10
N ARG A 61 4.44 6.97 -4.74
CA ARG A 61 5.34 6.16 -5.59
C ARG A 61 4.81 4.75 -5.83
N TYR A 62 4.22 4.12 -4.81
CA TYR A 62 3.67 2.77 -4.93
C TYR A 62 2.43 2.72 -5.84
N PHE A 63 1.53 3.70 -5.73
CA PHE A 63 0.28 3.73 -6.49
C PHE A 63 0.37 4.49 -7.82
N SER A 64 1.46 5.21 -8.06
CA SER A 64 1.64 5.98 -9.29
C SER A 64 1.91 5.08 -10.50
N PRO A 65 1.30 5.36 -11.65
CA PRO A 65 1.60 4.70 -12.91
C PRO A 65 2.98 5.14 -13.45
N THR A 66 4.04 4.73 -12.77
CA THR A 66 5.41 5.06 -13.16
C THR A 66 5.92 4.11 -14.25
N PRO A 67 6.98 4.47 -14.99
CA PRO A 67 7.65 3.56 -15.93
C PRO A 67 8.12 2.24 -15.27
N VAL A 68 8.33 2.24 -13.96
CA VAL A 68 8.68 1.03 -13.20
C VAL A 68 7.54 0.02 -13.28
N TRP A 69 6.31 0.43 -12.97
CA TRP A 69 5.14 -0.43 -13.06
C TRP A 69 4.81 -0.87 -14.48
N ALA A 70 5.04 -0.01 -15.46
CA ALA A 70 4.87 -0.36 -16.88
C ALA A 70 5.86 -1.46 -17.34
N GLY A 71 7.05 -1.51 -16.74
CA GLY A 71 8.06 -2.52 -17.06
C GLY A 71 7.90 -3.85 -16.31
N VAL A 72 7.00 -3.94 -15.31
CA VAL A 72 6.84 -5.15 -14.48
C VAL A 72 6.46 -6.36 -15.32
N LEU A 73 5.51 -6.19 -16.24
CA LEU A 73 4.98 -7.29 -17.07
C LEU A 73 5.99 -7.84 -18.07
N ASP A 74 7.08 -7.12 -18.33
CA ASP A 74 8.11 -7.54 -19.29
C ASP A 74 9.13 -8.51 -18.66
N PHE A 75 9.20 -8.57 -17.31
CA PHE A 75 10.24 -9.31 -16.60
C PHE A 75 9.67 -10.24 -15.53
N PRO A 76 9.91 -11.56 -15.62
CA PRO A 76 9.43 -12.55 -14.65
C PRO A 76 9.85 -12.25 -13.21
N GLU A 77 11.11 -11.85 -12.97
CA GLU A 77 11.61 -11.54 -11.63
C GLU A 77 10.88 -10.33 -11.02
N ALA A 78 10.49 -9.33 -11.83
CA ALA A 78 9.71 -8.19 -11.39
C ALA A 78 8.28 -8.61 -11.01
N ILE A 79 7.66 -9.51 -11.76
CA ILE A 79 6.35 -10.10 -11.42
C ILE A 79 6.43 -10.81 -10.07
N GLU A 80 7.49 -11.60 -9.81
CA GLU A 80 7.68 -12.30 -8.54
C GLU A 80 7.76 -11.33 -7.34
N VAL A 81 8.39 -10.16 -7.50
CA VAL A 81 8.41 -9.12 -6.44
C VAL A 81 7.01 -8.66 -6.10
N VAL A 82 6.20 -8.36 -7.11
CA VAL A 82 4.82 -7.88 -6.94
C VAL A 82 3.92 -8.96 -6.33
N GLU A 83 4.02 -10.20 -6.80
CA GLU A 83 3.25 -11.32 -6.28
C GLU A 83 3.59 -11.60 -4.81
N ARG A 84 4.87 -11.59 -4.47
CA ARG A 84 5.34 -11.78 -3.09
C ARG A 84 4.86 -10.67 -2.15
N ASP A 85 4.89 -9.41 -2.60
CA ASP A 85 4.35 -8.29 -1.82
C ASP A 85 2.83 -8.38 -1.65
N SER A 86 2.11 -8.67 -2.73
CA SER A 86 0.66 -8.88 -2.69
C SER A 86 0.24 -10.00 -1.75
N ALA A 87 0.94 -11.13 -1.78
CA ALA A 87 0.70 -12.27 -0.92
C ALA A 87 0.96 -11.92 0.55
N TRP A 88 2.04 -11.20 0.83
CA TRP A 88 2.36 -10.75 2.18
C TRP A 88 1.25 -9.86 2.76
N TRP A 89 0.76 -8.88 2.00
CA TRP A 89 -0.34 -8.03 2.44
C TRP A 89 -1.63 -8.82 2.66
N ALA A 90 -1.97 -9.74 1.75
CA ALA A 90 -3.17 -10.56 1.85
C ALA A 90 -3.14 -11.42 3.12
N GLU A 91 -2.02 -12.09 3.39
CA GLU A 91 -1.84 -12.97 4.54
C GLU A 91 -1.89 -12.18 5.87
N ASN A 92 -1.12 -11.10 5.97
CA ASN A 92 -1.02 -10.34 7.23
C ASN A 92 -2.32 -9.58 7.56
N LEU A 93 -3.02 -9.03 6.57
CA LEU A 93 -4.31 -8.38 6.80
C LEU A 93 -5.42 -9.40 7.11
N ALA A 94 -5.38 -10.61 6.56
CA ALA A 94 -6.30 -11.67 6.93
C ALA A 94 -6.09 -12.16 8.37
N ALA A 95 -4.84 -12.18 8.83
CA ALA A 95 -4.49 -12.57 10.19
C ALA A 95 -4.77 -11.49 11.25
N ASP A 96 -5.11 -10.25 10.84
CA ASP A 96 -5.29 -9.07 11.71
C ASP A 96 -6.63 -9.06 12.49
N GLY A 97 -7.46 -10.10 12.32
CA GLY A 97 -8.65 -10.37 13.15
C GLY A 97 -9.94 -9.66 12.70
N LEU A 98 -9.94 -8.94 11.57
CA LEU A 98 -11.17 -8.42 10.96
C LEU A 98 -11.86 -9.50 10.10
N SER A 99 -13.17 -9.36 9.89
CA SER A 99 -13.88 -10.25 8.96
C SER A 99 -13.35 -10.10 7.52
N PRO A 100 -13.34 -11.17 6.71
CA PRO A 100 -12.84 -11.13 5.34
C PRO A 100 -13.52 -10.04 4.48
N GLN A 101 -14.82 -9.82 4.68
CA GLN A 101 -15.60 -8.80 3.98
C GLN A 101 -15.11 -7.38 4.33
N ARG A 102 -14.82 -7.12 5.61
CA ARG A 102 -14.23 -5.85 6.05
C ARG A 102 -12.85 -5.63 5.47
N VAL A 103 -12.00 -6.64 5.57
CA VAL A 103 -10.65 -6.58 4.97
C VAL A 103 -10.76 -6.23 3.50
N LEU A 104 -11.64 -6.90 2.76
CA LEU A 104 -11.82 -6.65 1.32
C LEU A 104 -12.22 -5.20 1.05
N VAL A 105 -13.31 -4.73 1.65
CA VAL A 105 -13.89 -3.41 1.35
C VAL A 105 -12.96 -2.30 1.82
N VAL A 106 -12.50 -2.36 3.06
CA VAL A 106 -11.68 -1.30 3.67
C VAL A 106 -10.33 -1.19 2.96
N ARG A 107 -9.69 -2.33 2.66
CA ARG A 107 -8.44 -2.35 1.91
C ARG A 107 -8.58 -1.69 0.55
N ARG A 108 -9.57 -2.13 -0.26
CA ARG A 108 -9.78 -1.60 -1.61
C ARG A 108 -10.18 -0.13 -1.62
N ALA A 109 -10.95 0.32 -0.65
CA ALA A 109 -11.28 1.73 -0.52
C ALA A 109 -10.05 2.58 -0.17
N ALA A 110 -9.19 2.14 0.75
CA ALA A 110 -7.95 2.83 1.07
C ALA A 110 -6.98 2.90 -0.12
N GLU A 111 -6.82 1.79 -0.85
CA GLU A 111 -6.03 1.73 -2.08
C GLU A 111 -6.60 2.65 -3.17
N GLY A 112 -7.93 2.69 -3.32
CA GLY A 112 -8.61 3.59 -4.25
C GLY A 112 -8.37 5.07 -3.95
N LEU A 113 -8.46 5.49 -2.69
CA LEU A 113 -8.15 6.86 -2.27
C LEU A 113 -6.69 7.23 -2.53
N ALA A 114 -5.76 6.33 -2.23
CA ALA A 114 -4.34 6.55 -2.51
C ALA A 114 -4.07 6.68 -4.02
N MET A 115 -4.71 5.86 -4.84
CA MET A 115 -4.61 5.93 -6.30
C MET A 115 -5.21 7.22 -6.84
N ALA A 116 -6.41 7.61 -6.42
CA ALA A 116 -7.06 8.87 -6.82
C ALA A 116 -6.19 10.09 -6.44
N ALA A 117 -5.54 10.06 -5.29
CA ALA A 117 -4.59 11.10 -4.89
C ALA A 117 -3.40 11.22 -5.86
N CYS A 118 -2.91 10.11 -6.42
CA CYS A 118 -1.83 10.13 -7.42
C CYS A 118 -2.24 10.85 -8.71
N PHE A 119 -3.52 10.83 -9.06
CA PHE A 119 -4.06 11.54 -10.22
C PHE A 119 -4.54 12.95 -9.91
N GLY A 120 -4.39 13.42 -8.66
CA GLY A 120 -4.83 14.75 -8.25
C GLY A 120 -6.34 14.87 -8.11
N GLU A 121 -7.06 13.75 -8.04
CA GLU A 121 -8.52 13.71 -7.88
C GLU A 121 -8.96 13.92 -6.42
N GLU A 122 -8.02 13.72 -5.46
CA GLU A 122 -8.27 13.86 -4.04
C GLU A 122 -7.45 14.98 -3.41
N THR A 123 -8.08 15.71 -2.49
CA THR A 123 -7.44 16.72 -1.65
C THR A 123 -7.00 16.14 -0.31
N GLN A 124 -6.18 16.89 0.44
CA GLN A 124 -5.84 16.48 1.82
C GLN A 124 -7.09 16.42 2.73
N ALA A 125 -8.10 17.27 2.48
CA ALA A 125 -9.35 17.26 3.23
C ALA A 125 -10.16 15.99 2.93
N SER A 126 -10.35 15.63 1.66
CA SER A 126 -11.08 14.41 1.26
C SER A 126 -10.37 13.13 1.71
N LEU A 127 -9.03 13.10 1.66
CA LEU A 127 -8.25 11.99 2.23
C LEU A 127 -8.45 11.87 3.75
N ALA A 128 -8.52 12.99 4.47
CA ALA A 128 -8.77 12.98 5.92
C ALA A 128 -10.19 12.47 6.26
N GLU A 129 -11.20 12.89 5.51
CA GLU A 129 -12.58 12.40 5.65
C GLU A 129 -12.68 10.90 5.35
N GLY A 130 -12.13 10.47 4.22
CA GLY A 130 -12.07 9.06 3.84
C GLY A 130 -11.35 8.21 4.90
N ARG A 131 -10.23 8.69 5.43
CA ARG A 131 -9.51 8.04 6.53
C ARG A 131 -10.38 7.84 7.76
N GLN A 132 -11.12 8.87 8.19
CA GLN A 132 -12.00 8.78 9.37
C GLN A 132 -13.08 7.73 9.17
N LEU A 133 -13.74 7.74 8.00
CA LEU A 133 -14.76 6.75 7.67
C LEU A 133 -14.18 5.33 7.66
N LEU A 134 -13.05 5.12 6.98
CA LEU A 134 -12.44 3.80 6.91
C LEU A 134 -11.98 3.28 8.29
N LEU A 135 -11.45 4.15 9.14
CA LEU A 135 -11.11 3.79 10.52
C LEU A 135 -12.36 3.34 11.30
N SER A 136 -13.48 4.06 11.18
CA SER A 136 -14.74 3.67 11.85
C SER A 136 -15.24 2.30 11.40
N LEU A 137 -15.03 1.92 10.14
CA LEU A 137 -15.37 0.60 9.63
C LEU A 137 -14.50 -0.53 10.20
N THR A 138 -13.36 -0.22 10.81
CA THR A 138 -12.53 -1.22 11.52
C THR A 138 -12.94 -1.38 13.00
N GLU A 139 -13.75 -0.48 13.54
CA GLU A 139 -14.24 -0.52 14.91
C GLU A 139 -15.50 -1.39 14.95
N GLY A 140 -15.50 -2.44 15.75
CA GLY A 140 -16.50 -3.49 15.74
C GLY A 140 -17.97 -3.01 15.85
N GLY A 141 -18.77 -3.37 14.88
CA GLY A 141 -20.20 -3.30 14.75
C GLY A 141 -20.60 -4.20 13.59
N GLU A 142 -21.79 -4.79 13.60
CA GLU A 142 -22.30 -5.48 12.42
C GLU A 142 -22.35 -4.50 11.26
N LEU A 143 -21.84 -4.92 10.08
CA LEU A 143 -22.10 -4.17 8.86
C LEU A 143 -23.60 -4.16 8.63
N PRO A 144 -24.20 -3.02 8.25
CA PRO A 144 -25.62 -3.02 7.88
C PRO A 144 -25.85 -4.05 6.78
N GLY A 145 -26.77 -4.99 7.06
CA GLY A 145 -27.15 -6.03 6.11
C GLY A 145 -27.92 -5.49 4.91
#